data_f8ba0f6ce1556478972280e30fa712aa
#
_entry.id   f8ba0f6ce1556478972280e30fa712aa
#
_cell.length_a   1.000
_cell.length_b   1.000
_cell.length_c   1.000
_cell.angle_alpha   90.00
_cell.angle_beta   90.00
_cell.angle_gamma   90.00
#
_symmetry.space_group_name_H-M   'P 1'
#
loop_
_entity.id
_entity.type
_entity.pdbx_description
1 polymer ?
#
loop_
_entity_poly.entity_id
_entity_poly.type
_entity_poly.pdbx_seq_one_letter_code
_entity_poly.pdbx_strand_id
1 'polypeptide(L)'
;MRQGCPLSPYLFILCAEVLGNAIRRDEEIRGIKISGTECKLSQYADDTTMILDGSELSFSRTLYLLDIFADISGLKVNYEKTEALWIGSLKNSNTIIPSNKPITWAERKVYALGVWFSTSDLKDIEANFFEKIEKKKKVSNWSARRLTLLGRIAILKSLAVSQIVYVLSSLPTPQGVIKEINSLLYDFLWDGKSDKIKRTEMINSYSKGGLKMIDIQSFN
;
A
#
# COMPACT_ATOMS: atom_id res chain seq x y z
N MET A 1 0.07 20.13 -19.66
CA MET A 1 0.37 18.87 -20.40
C MET A 1 -0.94 18.26 -20.88
N ARG A 2 -0.98 17.64 -22.07
CA ARG A 2 -2.22 17.01 -22.57
C ARG A 2 -2.28 15.55 -22.11
N GLN A 3 -3.45 15.11 -21.66
CA GLN A 3 -3.70 13.72 -21.34
C GLN A 3 -3.55 12.85 -22.61
N GLY A 4 -2.84 11.72 -22.49
CA GLY A 4 -2.52 10.84 -23.63
C GLY A 4 -1.23 11.20 -24.40
N CYS A 5 -0.52 12.27 -24.05
CA CYS A 5 0.78 12.57 -24.66
C CYS A 5 1.86 11.65 -24.06
N PRO A 6 2.62 10.90 -24.88
CA PRO A 6 3.66 9.98 -24.38
C PRO A 6 4.77 10.65 -23.55
N LEU A 7 5.02 11.93 -23.81
CA LEU A 7 6.06 12.71 -23.12
C LEU A 7 5.61 13.24 -21.75
N SER A 8 4.31 13.38 -21.51
CA SER A 8 3.77 13.97 -20.30
C SER A 8 4.22 13.28 -19.00
N PRO A 9 4.26 11.93 -18.89
CA PRO A 9 4.73 11.25 -17.69
C PRO A 9 6.20 11.57 -17.38
N TYR A 10 7.06 11.64 -18.38
CA TYR A 10 8.48 11.94 -18.20
C TYR A 10 8.69 13.38 -17.71
N LEU A 11 7.97 14.33 -18.29
CA LEU A 11 8.03 15.72 -17.84
C LEU A 11 7.52 15.88 -16.40
N PHE A 12 6.46 15.15 -16.04
CA PHE A 12 5.95 15.15 -14.68
C PHE A 12 6.99 14.60 -13.68
N ILE A 13 7.64 13.47 -14.00
CA ILE A 13 8.67 12.88 -13.14
C ILE A 13 9.84 13.86 -12.96
N LEU A 14 10.28 14.54 -14.03
CA LEU A 14 11.35 15.54 -13.93
C LEU A 14 10.95 16.70 -13.03
N CYS A 15 9.73 17.20 -13.13
CA CYS A 15 9.23 18.25 -12.23
C CYS A 15 9.13 17.75 -10.78
N ALA A 16 8.59 16.57 -10.55
CA ALA A 16 8.47 15.99 -9.22
C ALA A 16 9.84 15.75 -8.56
N GLU A 17 10.86 15.37 -9.35
CA GLU A 17 12.23 15.18 -8.85
C GLU A 17 12.87 16.50 -8.40
N VAL A 18 12.51 17.63 -9.01
CA VAL A 18 12.98 18.96 -8.54
C VAL A 18 12.48 19.22 -7.12
N LEU A 19 11.19 18.96 -6.85
CA LEU A 19 10.64 19.04 -5.50
C LEU A 19 11.32 18.05 -4.55
N GLY A 20 11.47 16.80 -4.97
CA GLY A 20 12.12 15.76 -4.18
C GLY A 20 13.54 16.15 -3.78
N ASN A 21 14.32 16.69 -4.70
CA ASN A 21 15.68 17.16 -4.44
C ASN A 21 15.71 18.37 -3.51
N ALA A 22 14.78 19.32 -3.65
CA ALA A 22 14.69 20.46 -2.76
C ALA A 22 14.44 20.00 -1.31
N ILE A 23 13.49 19.09 -1.09
CA ILE A 23 13.18 18.55 0.23
C ILE A 23 14.34 17.73 0.82
N ARG A 24 14.97 16.86 0.03
CA ARG A 24 16.10 16.04 0.52
C ARG A 24 17.30 16.87 0.95
N ARG A 25 17.58 17.98 0.25
CA ARG A 25 18.73 18.86 0.51
C ARG A 25 18.48 19.89 1.59
N ASP A 26 17.23 20.15 1.95
CA ASP A 26 16.89 21.13 2.96
C ASP A 26 17.24 20.61 4.36
N GLU A 27 18.12 21.33 5.08
CA GLU A 27 18.62 20.91 6.39
C GLU A 27 17.61 21.21 7.52
N GLU A 28 16.65 22.10 7.29
CA GLU A 28 15.58 22.39 8.25
C GLU A 28 14.48 21.33 8.22
N ILE A 29 14.35 20.58 7.11
CA ILE A 29 13.45 19.45 7.02
C ILE A 29 14.19 18.19 7.48
N ARG A 30 13.78 17.66 8.62
CA ARG A 30 14.34 16.44 9.19
C ARG A 30 13.37 15.28 9.03
N GLY A 31 13.88 14.17 8.51
CA GLY A 31 13.16 12.92 8.35
C GLY A 31 13.43 11.92 9.47
N ILE A 32 13.04 10.68 9.26
CA ILE A 32 13.38 9.56 10.13
C ILE A 32 14.59 8.81 9.58
N LYS A 33 15.44 8.29 10.46
CA LYS A 33 16.61 7.49 10.07
C LYS A 33 16.25 6.01 10.06
N ILE A 34 16.38 5.38 8.89
CA ILE A 34 16.18 3.94 8.71
C ILE A 34 17.49 3.35 8.22
N SER A 35 18.09 2.44 9.00
CA SER A 35 19.38 1.79 8.68
C SER A 35 20.49 2.79 8.30
N GLY A 36 20.56 3.92 9.00
CA GLY A 36 21.56 4.97 8.78
C GLY A 36 21.23 5.96 7.66
N THR A 37 20.21 5.73 6.88
CA THR A 37 19.76 6.64 5.82
C THR A 37 18.58 7.47 6.30
N GLU A 38 18.62 8.79 6.09
CA GLU A 38 17.50 9.67 6.41
C GLU A 38 16.45 9.63 5.29
N CYS A 39 15.23 9.28 5.67
CA CYS A 39 14.06 9.25 4.78
C CYS A 39 13.16 10.45 5.11
N LYS A 40 12.97 11.36 4.15
CA LYS A 40 12.13 12.56 4.27
C LYS A 40 10.86 12.48 3.46
N LEU A 41 10.90 11.78 2.32
CA LEU A 41 9.74 11.67 1.43
C LEU A 41 9.74 10.38 0.63
N SER A 42 8.55 9.98 0.22
CA SER A 42 8.29 8.95 -0.79
C SER A 42 7.32 9.51 -1.82
N GLN A 43 7.59 9.30 -3.10
CA GLN A 43 6.75 9.78 -4.20
C GLN A 43 6.33 8.61 -5.08
N TYR A 44 5.05 8.54 -5.39
CA TYR A 44 4.48 7.57 -6.30
C TYR A 44 3.46 8.26 -7.21
N ALA A 45 3.81 8.49 -8.46
CA ALA A 45 3.04 9.31 -9.38
C ALA A 45 2.75 10.70 -8.77
N ASP A 46 1.50 11.06 -8.60
CA ASP A 46 1.03 12.30 -7.99
C ASP A 46 0.94 12.24 -6.46
N ASP A 47 0.97 11.05 -5.87
CA ASP A 47 0.95 10.89 -4.42
C ASP A 47 2.34 11.13 -3.82
N THR A 48 2.42 12.07 -2.88
CA THR A 48 3.65 12.37 -2.14
C THR A 48 3.42 12.17 -0.65
N THR A 49 4.22 11.30 -0.04
CA THR A 49 4.21 11.05 1.40
C THR A 49 5.44 11.71 2.02
N MET A 50 5.22 12.63 2.96
CA MET A 50 6.28 13.25 3.74
C MET A 50 6.48 12.47 5.04
N ILE A 51 7.74 12.23 5.40
CA ILE A 51 8.14 11.51 6.61
C ILE A 51 9.01 12.46 7.42
N LEU A 52 8.45 13.05 8.47
CA LEU A 52 9.08 14.11 9.22
C LEU A 52 9.38 13.68 10.66
N ASP A 53 10.32 14.37 11.30
CA ASP A 53 10.73 14.15 12.71
C ASP A 53 9.66 14.57 13.74
N GLY A 54 8.59 15.20 13.29
CA GLY A 54 7.50 15.72 14.14
C GLY A 54 7.73 17.10 14.68
N SER A 55 8.82 17.79 14.33
CA SER A 55 9.04 19.19 14.72
C SER A 55 8.18 20.15 13.89
N GLU A 56 7.73 21.24 14.53
CA GLU A 56 6.99 22.31 13.88
C GLU A 56 7.84 22.98 12.77
N LEU A 57 9.16 23.07 12.98
CA LEU A 57 10.08 23.63 11.99
C LEU A 57 10.08 22.81 10.71
N SER A 58 10.30 21.50 10.79
CA SER A 58 10.29 20.60 9.63
C SER A 58 8.94 20.65 8.89
N PHE A 59 7.84 20.66 9.64
CA PHE A 59 6.50 20.74 9.07
C PHE A 59 6.26 22.05 8.32
N SER A 60 6.52 23.18 8.96
CA SER A 60 6.33 24.51 8.38
C SER A 60 7.25 24.74 7.17
N ARG A 61 8.50 24.29 7.27
CA ARG A 61 9.46 24.36 6.17
C ARG A 61 9.02 23.54 4.95
N THR A 62 8.47 22.36 5.21
CA THR A 62 7.89 21.52 4.15
C THR A 62 6.76 22.24 3.42
N LEU A 63 5.82 22.83 4.15
CA LEU A 63 4.71 23.58 3.54
C LEU A 63 5.21 24.78 2.72
N TYR A 64 6.20 25.48 3.22
CA TYR A 64 6.83 26.58 2.50
C TYR A 64 7.45 26.16 1.17
N LEU A 65 8.21 25.04 1.14
CA LEU A 65 8.77 24.52 -0.10
C LEU A 65 7.69 24.04 -1.08
N LEU A 66 6.61 23.46 -0.58
CA LEU A 66 5.48 23.05 -1.42
C LEU A 66 4.80 24.27 -2.06
N ASP A 67 4.66 25.37 -1.35
CA ASP A 67 4.10 26.62 -1.90
C ASP A 67 5.02 27.22 -2.98
N ILE A 68 6.33 27.31 -2.73
CA ILE A 68 7.31 27.77 -3.74
C ILE A 68 7.25 26.87 -4.99
N PHE A 69 7.22 25.56 -4.80
CA PHE A 69 7.13 24.64 -5.92
C PHE A 69 5.83 24.82 -6.73
N ALA A 70 4.71 25.05 -6.03
CA ALA A 70 3.43 25.33 -6.69
C ALA A 70 3.47 26.59 -7.55
N ASP A 71 4.13 27.65 -7.07
CA ASP A 71 4.25 28.93 -7.77
C ASP A 71 5.13 28.79 -9.04
N ILE A 72 6.19 27.99 -8.99
CA ILE A 72 7.11 27.80 -10.09
C ILE A 72 6.56 26.81 -11.13
N SER A 73 6.01 25.67 -10.66
CA SER A 73 5.61 24.56 -11.53
C SER A 73 4.15 24.64 -11.99
N GLY A 74 3.30 25.38 -11.27
CA GLY A 74 1.85 25.34 -11.42
C GLY A 74 1.18 24.07 -10.83
N LEU A 75 1.96 23.14 -10.27
CA LEU A 75 1.45 21.93 -9.64
C LEU A 75 1.13 22.23 -8.17
N LYS A 76 -0.16 22.22 -7.83
CA LYS A 76 -0.64 22.57 -6.49
C LYS A 76 -0.98 21.33 -5.67
N VAL A 77 -0.58 21.33 -4.41
CA VAL A 77 -0.98 20.31 -3.44
C VAL A 77 -2.47 20.45 -3.12
N ASN A 78 -3.18 19.36 -3.11
CA ASN A 78 -4.57 19.30 -2.64
C ASN A 78 -4.60 19.13 -1.12
N TYR A 79 -4.52 20.23 -0.40
CA TYR A 79 -4.50 20.22 1.07
C TYR A 79 -5.77 19.66 1.71
N GLU A 80 -6.94 19.77 1.05
CA GLU A 80 -8.19 19.19 1.54
C GLU A 80 -8.18 17.66 1.56
N LYS A 81 -7.37 17.04 0.69
CA LYS A 81 -7.15 15.60 0.66
C LYS A 81 -5.87 15.17 1.38
N THR A 82 -5.12 16.12 1.93
CA THR A 82 -3.88 15.84 2.64
C THR A 82 -4.19 15.46 4.07
N GLU A 83 -3.69 14.31 4.49
CA GLU A 83 -3.84 13.80 5.84
C GLU A 83 -2.47 13.73 6.53
N ALA A 84 -2.44 14.05 7.82
CA ALA A 84 -1.27 13.90 8.68
C ALA A 84 -1.56 12.88 9.79
N LEU A 85 -0.55 12.10 10.15
CA LEU A 85 -0.66 11.07 11.18
C LEU A 85 0.58 11.07 12.07
N TRP A 86 0.38 11.11 13.37
CA TRP A 86 1.46 10.89 14.32
C TRP A 86 1.84 9.41 14.38
N ILE A 87 3.13 9.11 14.25
CA ILE A 87 3.66 7.74 14.27
C ILE A 87 4.80 7.59 15.30
N GLY A 88 5.21 6.36 15.56
CA GLY A 88 6.32 6.05 16.45
C GLY A 88 6.09 6.50 17.89
N SER A 89 7.05 7.24 18.44
CA SER A 89 6.97 7.76 19.83
C SER A 89 5.86 8.80 20.00
N LEU A 90 5.46 9.47 18.95
CA LEU A 90 4.44 10.52 18.93
C LEU A 90 3.02 9.99 18.63
N LYS A 91 2.83 8.71 18.46
CA LYS A 91 1.56 8.07 18.08
C LYS A 91 0.35 8.41 18.95
N ASN A 92 0.58 8.79 20.21
CA ASN A 92 -0.47 9.18 21.15
C ASN A 92 -0.55 10.71 21.33
N SER A 93 0.15 11.48 20.49
CA SER A 93 0.08 12.93 20.55
C SER A 93 -1.24 13.41 19.97
N ASN A 94 -1.94 14.24 20.73
CA ASN A 94 -3.12 14.96 20.27
C ASN A 94 -2.77 16.38 19.79
N THR A 95 -1.48 16.67 19.66
CA THR A 95 -1.02 18.01 19.24
C THR A 95 -1.23 18.17 17.75
N ILE A 96 -1.93 19.21 17.36
CA ILE A 96 -2.05 19.64 15.97
C ILE A 96 -1.01 20.73 15.76
N ILE A 97 -0.09 20.53 14.80
CA ILE A 97 0.84 21.60 14.42
C ILE A 97 0.04 22.68 13.69
N PRO A 98 0.06 23.93 14.17
CA PRO A 98 -0.70 25.02 13.53
C PRO A 98 -0.24 25.22 12.09
N SER A 99 -1.18 25.34 11.16
CA SER A 99 -0.91 25.71 9.78
C SER A 99 -2.08 26.50 9.20
N ASN A 100 -1.80 27.31 8.18
CA ASN A 100 -2.82 28.00 7.40
C ASN A 100 -3.42 27.13 6.28
N LYS A 101 -3.08 25.84 6.25
CA LYS A 101 -3.56 24.88 5.26
C LYS A 101 -4.59 23.94 5.89
N PRO A 102 -5.66 23.55 5.16
CA PRO A 102 -6.70 22.66 5.64
C PRO A 102 -6.24 21.19 5.62
N ILE A 103 -5.21 20.87 6.43
CA ILE A 103 -4.68 19.50 6.56
C ILE A 103 -5.45 18.78 7.65
N THR A 104 -5.96 17.59 7.34
CA THR A 104 -6.67 16.74 8.29
C THR A 104 -5.70 15.93 9.12
N TRP A 105 -5.73 16.08 10.45
CA TRP A 105 -4.96 15.25 11.36
C TRP A 105 -5.74 14.00 11.73
N ALA A 106 -5.28 12.86 11.26
CA ALA A 106 -5.89 11.56 11.54
C ALA A 106 -5.49 11.08 12.94
N GLU A 107 -6.47 10.57 13.69
CA GLU A 107 -6.24 10.06 15.05
C GLU A 107 -5.50 8.73 15.08
N ARG A 108 -5.79 7.84 14.15
CA ARG A 108 -5.32 6.44 14.20
C ARG A 108 -4.73 5.92 12.92
N LYS A 109 -5.27 6.25 11.77
CA LYS A 109 -4.88 5.67 10.48
C LYS A 109 -5.10 6.61 9.33
N VAL A 110 -4.24 6.49 8.32
CA VAL A 110 -4.36 7.16 7.02
C VAL A 110 -4.34 6.13 5.90
N TYR A 111 -5.03 6.44 4.82
CA TYR A 111 -5.05 5.58 3.65
C TYR A 111 -4.13 6.15 2.58
N ALA A 112 -3.06 5.44 2.27
CA ALA A 112 -2.12 5.86 1.24
C ALA A 112 -1.68 4.67 0.39
N LEU A 113 -1.55 4.87 -0.91
CA LEU A 113 -1.08 3.86 -1.86
C LEU A 113 -1.84 2.51 -1.78
N GLY A 114 -3.15 2.57 -1.51
CA GLY A 114 -3.96 1.36 -1.43
C GLY A 114 -3.87 0.56 -0.13
N VAL A 115 -3.22 1.10 0.90
CA VAL A 115 -2.98 0.47 2.21
C VAL A 115 -3.33 1.44 3.33
N TRP A 116 -3.91 0.94 4.41
CA TRP A 116 -4.08 1.67 5.65
C TRP A 116 -2.79 1.63 6.47
N PHE A 117 -2.21 2.78 6.74
CA PHE A 117 -1.14 2.97 7.70
C PHE A 117 -1.75 3.35 9.04
N SER A 118 -1.41 2.64 10.10
CA SER A 118 -1.97 2.84 11.43
C SER A 118 -0.87 2.97 12.49
N THR A 119 -1.19 3.68 13.56
CA THR A 119 -0.32 3.84 14.73
C THR A 119 -0.45 2.69 15.73
N SER A 120 -1.47 1.88 15.59
CA SER A 120 -1.80 0.84 16.55
C SER A 120 -1.66 -0.56 15.94
N ASP A 121 -1.77 -1.48 16.77
CA ASP A 121 -1.77 -2.93 16.80
C ASP A 121 -1.93 -3.72 15.50
N LEU A 122 -1.51 -4.98 15.58
CA LEU A 122 -1.71 -6.05 14.60
C LEU A 122 -3.13 -6.10 14.02
N LYS A 123 -4.15 -5.69 14.78
CA LYS A 123 -5.55 -5.65 14.33
C LYS A 123 -5.79 -4.70 13.15
N ASP A 124 -5.10 -3.55 13.13
CA ASP A 124 -5.24 -2.59 12.03
C ASP A 124 -4.47 -3.06 10.78
N ILE A 125 -3.36 -3.79 10.99
CA ILE A 125 -2.67 -4.47 9.89
C ILE A 125 -3.57 -5.56 9.31
N GLU A 126 -4.19 -6.37 10.18
CA GLU A 126 -5.15 -7.40 9.77
C GLU A 126 -6.33 -6.82 8.98
N ALA A 127 -6.84 -5.64 9.36
CA ALA A 127 -7.93 -4.98 8.66
C ALA A 127 -7.63 -4.73 7.18
N ASN A 128 -6.37 -4.45 6.82
CA ASN A 128 -5.93 -4.32 5.42
C ASN A 128 -6.18 -5.60 4.63
N PHE A 129 -6.02 -6.75 5.26
CA PHE A 129 -6.22 -8.05 4.62
C PHE A 129 -7.70 -8.43 4.61
N PHE A 130 -8.41 -8.27 5.74
CA PHE A 130 -9.81 -8.64 5.86
C PHE A 130 -10.71 -7.83 4.92
N GLU A 131 -10.49 -6.54 4.76
CA GLU A 131 -11.23 -5.73 3.79
C GLU A 131 -11.07 -6.25 2.37
N LYS A 132 -9.87 -6.67 2.00
CA LYS A 132 -9.60 -7.27 0.68
C LYS A 132 -10.19 -8.69 0.57
N ILE A 133 -10.17 -9.46 1.64
CA ILE A 133 -10.71 -10.83 1.72
C ILE A 133 -12.25 -10.80 1.64
N GLU A 134 -12.91 -9.90 2.34
CA GLU A 134 -14.36 -9.75 2.31
C GLU A 134 -14.89 -9.41 0.90
N LYS A 135 -14.20 -8.52 0.20
CA LYS A 135 -14.50 -8.24 -1.22
C LYS A 135 -14.38 -9.49 -2.10
N LYS A 136 -13.67 -10.53 -1.65
CA LYS A 136 -13.47 -11.81 -2.36
C LYS A 136 -14.54 -12.86 -2.13
N LYS A 137 -15.41 -12.72 -1.15
CA LYS A 137 -16.61 -13.56 -1.07
C LYS A 137 -17.42 -13.47 -2.36
N LYS A 138 -17.19 -12.43 -3.20
CA LYS A 138 -17.70 -12.35 -4.58
C LYS A 138 -17.10 -13.41 -5.52
N VAL A 139 -15.96 -14.01 -5.22
CA VAL A 139 -15.39 -15.14 -6.00
C VAL A 139 -16.26 -16.39 -5.82
N SER A 140 -17.03 -16.51 -4.72
CA SER A 140 -18.00 -17.60 -4.53
C SER A 140 -19.05 -17.66 -5.64
N ASN A 141 -19.36 -16.54 -6.28
CA ASN A 141 -20.29 -16.52 -7.44
C ASN A 141 -19.73 -17.27 -8.65
N TRP A 142 -18.40 -17.53 -8.69
CA TRP A 142 -17.78 -18.33 -9.73
C TRP A 142 -17.78 -19.83 -9.43
N SER A 143 -18.01 -20.24 -8.17
CA SER A 143 -18.13 -21.65 -7.79
C SER A 143 -19.37 -22.32 -8.43
N ALA A 144 -20.42 -21.53 -8.69
CA ALA A 144 -21.63 -22.02 -9.39
C ALA A 144 -21.35 -22.44 -10.86
N ARG A 145 -20.22 -22.02 -11.43
CA ARG A 145 -19.84 -22.41 -12.79
C ARG A 145 -19.08 -23.75 -12.75
N ARG A 146 -19.40 -24.65 -13.69
CA ARG A 146 -18.72 -25.94 -13.84
C ARG A 146 -17.30 -25.75 -14.40
N LEU A 147 -16.38 -25.26 -13.56
CA LEU A 147 -15.00 -25.01 -13.92
C LEU A 147 -14.13 -26.25 -13.71
N THR A 148 -13.19 -26.49 -14.62
CA THR A 148 -12.12 -27.45 -14.41
C THR A 148 -11.18 -26.99 -13.31
N LEU A 149 -10.37 -27.88 -12.73
CA LEU A 149 -9.39 -27.55 -11.71
C LEU A 149 -8.43 -26.44 -12.18
N LEU A 150 -7.92 -26.52 -13.39
CA LEU A 150 -7.05 -25.50 -14.00
C LEU A 150 -7.79 -24.18 -14.18
N GLY A 151 -9.05 -24.20 -14.58
CA GLY A 151 -9.88 -23.00 -14.67
C GLY A 151 -10.11 -22.32 -13.31
N ARG A 152 -10.32 -23.10 -12.24
CA ARG A 152 -10.41 -22.57 -10.87
C ARG A 152 -9.09 -21.91 -10.43
N ILE A 153 -7.95 -22.55 -10.70
CA ILE A 153 -6.62 -21.98 -10.41
C ILE A 153 -6.41 -20.65 -11.16
N ALA A 154 -6.78 -20.60 -12.44
CA ALA A 154 -6.65 -19.38 -13.24
C ALA A 154 -7.49 -18.24 -12.66
N ILE A 155 -8.72 -18.50 -12.24
CA ILE A 155 -9.60 -17.51 -11.59
C ILE A 155 -9.03 -17.06 -10.25
N LEU A 156 -8.54 -17.98 -9.42
CA LEU A 156 -7.92 -17.62 -8.15
C LEU A 156 -6.73 -16.68 -8.37
N LYS A 157 -5.86 -16.98 -9.33
CA LYS A 157 -4.71 -16.13 -9.64
C LYS A 157 -5.10 -14.75 -10.13
N SER A 158 -6.01 -14.68 -11.08
CA SER A 158 -6.36 -13.42 -11.75
C SER A 158 -7.28 -12.53 -10.90
N LEU A 159 -8.23 -13.10 -10.16
CA LEU A 159 -9.24 -12.32 -9.45
C LEU A 159 -9.04 -12.30 -7.93
N ALA A 160 -8.52 -13.37 -7.34
CA ALA A 160 -8.37 -13.44 -5.90
C ALA A 160 -6.98 -12.96 -5.45
N VAL A 161 -5.95 -13.58 -5.93
CA VAL A 161 -4.59 -13.32 -5.46
C VAL A 161 -4.08 -11.97 -5.93
N SER A 162 -4.36 -11.59 -7.18
CA SER A 162 -3.95 -10.28 -7.73
C SER A 162 -4.33 -9.08 -6.87
N GLN A 163 -5.43 -9.15 -6.13
CA GLN A 163 -5.89 -8.06 -5.27
C GLN A 163 -5.17 -7.99 -3.92
N ILE A 164 -4.58 -9.09 -3.45
CA ILE A 164 -3.91 -9.14 -2.15
C ILE A 164 -2.39 -9.18 -2.25
N VAL A 165 -1.83 -9.53 -3.41
CA VAL A 165 -0.38 -9.60 -3.61
C VAL A 165 0.30 -8.32 -3.18
N TYR A 166 -0.25 -7.17 -3.53
CA TYR A 166 0.31 -5.88 -3.16
C TYR A 166 0.39 -5.70 -1.64
N VAL A 167 -0.70 -5.99 -0.93
CA VAL A 167 -0.74 -5.88 0.55
C VAL A 167 0.19 -6.91 1.20
N LEU A 168 0.21 -8.15 0.70
CA LEU A 168 1.12 -9.21 1.17
C LEU A 168 2.60 -8.85 1.00
N SER A 169 2.94 -8.12 -0.08
CA SER A 169 4.32 -7.69 -0.37
C SER A 169 4.72 -6.42 0.38
N SER A 170 3.74 -5.62 0.84
CA SER A 170 3.98 -4.30 1.42
C SER A 170 3.93 -4.30 2.95
N LEU A 171 3.23 -5.25 3.55
CA LEU A 171 3.03 -5.33 4.99
C LEU A 171 3.43 -6.69 5.55
N PRO A 172 4.00 -6.75 6.77
CA PRO A 172 4.22 -8.01 7.47
C PRO A 172 2.87 -8.70 7.68
N THR A 173 2.74 -9.93 7.20
CA THR A 173 1.47 -10.66 7.21
C THR A 173 1.36 -11.56 8.43
N PRO A 174 0.40 -11.36 9.33
CA PRO A 174 0.19 -12.25 10.46
C PRO A 174 -0.12 -13.69 10.03
N GLN A 175 0.41 -14.67 10.75
CA GLN A 175 0.22 -16.09 10.41
C GLN A 175 -1.25 -16.53 10.39
N GLY A 176 -2.10 -15.90 11.20
CA GLY A 176 -3.55 -16.11 11.19
C GLY A 176 -4.18 -15.74 9.84
N VAL A 177 -3.78 -14.60 9.28
CA VAL A 177 -4.23 -14.11 7.97
C VAL A 177 -3.79 -15.05 6.84
N ILE A 178 -2.54 -15.53 6.87
CA ILE A 178 -2.02 -16.49 5.87
C ILE A 178 -2.85 -17.78 5.88
N LYS A 179 -3.18 -18.30 7.08
CA LYS A 179 -4.02 -19.50 7.22
C LYS A 179 -5.42 -19.28 6.67
N GLU A 180 -6.02 -18.14 6.95
CA GLU A 180 -7.36 -17.80 6.47
C GLU A 180 -7.40 -17.64 4.96
N ILE A 181 -6.44 -16.91 4.36
CA ILE A 181 -6.32 -16.78 2.91
C ILE A 181 -6.18 -18.16 2.26
N ASN A 182 -5.28 -19.01 2.78
CA ASN A 182 -5.09 -20.35 2.27
C ASN A 182 -6.38 -21.18 2.37
N SER A 183 -7.10 -21.13 3.50
CA SER A 183 -8.38 -21.82 3.64
C SER A 183 -9.36 -21.41 2.55
N LEU A 184 -9.57 -20.10 2.37
CA LEU A 184 -10.48 -19.58 1.35
C LEU A 184 -10.11 -19.97 -0.07
N LEU A 185 -8.81 -19.96 -0.41
CA LEU A 185 -8.35 -20.36 -1.74
C LEU A 185 -8.59 -21.85 -2.01
N TYR A 186 -8.29 -22.70 -1.03
CA TYR A 186 -8.46 -24.16 -1.19
C TYR A 186 -9.93 -24.58 -1.07
N ASP A 187 -10.75 -23.92 -0.25
CA ASP A 187 -12.18 -24.13 -0.19
C ASP A 187 -12.85 -23.85 -1.54
N PHE A 188 -12.48 -22.74 -2.20
CA PHE A 188 -12.97 -22.46 -3.57
C PHE A 188 -12.47 -23.51 -4.57
N LEU A 189 -11.21 -23.94 -4.45
CA LEU A 189 -10.60 -24.88 -5.36
C LEU A 189 -11.31 -26.23 -5.33
N TRP A 190 -11.65 -26.70 -4.13
CA TRP A 190 -12.25 -28.01 -3.88
C TRP A 190 -13.76 -27.99 -3.64
N ASP A 191 -14.40 -26.81 -3.78
CA ASP A 191 -15.85 -26.65 -3.60
C ASP A 191 -16.30 -27.03 -2.18
N GLY A 192 -15.53 -26.60 -1.19
CA GLY A 192 -15.74 -26.90 0.23
C GLY A 192 -15.46 -28.35 0.63
N LYS A 193 -14.89 -29.14 -0.26
CA LYS A 193 -14.50 -30.56 0.01
C LYS A 193 -13.04 -30.63 0.45
N SER A 194 -12.66 -31.75 1.05
CA SER A 194 -11.27 -32.01 1.44
C SER A 194 -10.30 -31.95 0.25
N ASP A 195 -9.06 -31.54 0.54
CA ASP A 195 -7.99 -31.47 -0.44
C ASP A 195 -7.74 -32.86 -1.07
N LYS A 196 -7.81 -32.93 -2.40
CA LYS A 196 -7.56 -34.19 -3.15
C LYS A 196 -6.10 -34.37 -3.53
N ILE A 197 -5.32 -33.30 -3.50
CA ILE A 197 -3.90 -33.26 -3.82
C ILE A 197 -3.20 -32.48 -2.70
N LYS A 198 -2.04 -32.89 -2.26
CA LYS A 198 -1.23 -32.18 -1.28
C LYS A 198 -0.95 -30.75 -1.78
N ARG A 199 -1.10 -29.76 -0.92
CA ARG A 199 -0.89 -28.35 -1.26
C ARG A 199 0.52 -28.09 -1.78
N THR A 200 1.52 -28.72 -1.19
CA THR A 200 2.92 -28.65 -1.62
C THR A 200 3.12 -29.12 -3.07
N GLU A 201 2.41 -30.19 -3.49
CA GLU A 201 2.47 -30.66 -4.87
C GLU A 201 1.82 -29.69 -5.84
N MET A 202 0.72 -29.04 -5.43
CA MET A 202 0.00 -28.09 -6.28
C MET A 202 0.81 -26.81 -6.55
N ILE A 203 1.69 -26.41 -5.64
CA ILE A 203 2.56 -25.24 -5.78
C ILE A 203 3.67 -25.49 -6.82
N ASN A 204 4.11 -26.72 -6.97
CA ASN A 204 5.16 -27.10 -7.91
C ASN A 204 4.87 -26.65 -9.36
N SER A 205 5.93 -26.53 -10.15
CA SER A 205 5.83 -26.22 -11.58
C SER A 205 5.16 -27.36 -12.36
N TYR A 206 4.60 -27.06 -13.51
CA TYR A 206 4.02 -28.08 -14.42
C TYR A 206 5.04 -29.16 -14.81
N SER A 207 6.31 -28.79 -14.99
CA SER A 207 7.40 -29.74 -15.32
C SER A 207 7.69 -30.74 -14.19
N LYS A 208 7.29 -30.42 -12.95
CA LYS A 208 7.40 -31.27 -11.77
C LYS A 208 6.07 -31.94 -11.40
N GLY A 209 5.10 -31.95 -12.31
CA GLY A 209 3.77 -32.50 -12.03
C GLY A 209 2.86 -31.63 -11.18
N GLY A 210 3.25 -30.41 -10.84
CA GLY A 210 2.45 -29.46 -10.07
C GLY A 210 1.48 -28.65 -10.95
N LEU A 211 0.73 -27.77 -10.32
CA LEU A 211 -0.27 -26.91 -10.97
C LEU A 211 0.07 -25.43 -10.90
N LYS A 212 1.28 -25.09 -10.44
CA LYS A 212 1.73 -23.70 -10.18
C LYS A 212 0.75 -22.93 -9.31
N MET A 213 0.11 -23.59 -8.33
CA MET A 213 -0.71 -22.86 -7.37
C MET A 213 0.17 -21.86 -6.61
N ILE A 214 -0.42 -20.72 -6.22
CA ILE A 214 0.34 -19.68 -5.53
C ILE A 214 0.59 -20.09 -4.09
N ASP A 215 1.82 -19.95 -3.66
CA ASP A 215 2.20 -20.04 -2.25
C ASP A 215 2.10 -18.65 -1.62
N ILE A 216 1.08 -18.45 -0.78
CA ILE A 216 0.86 -17.17 -0.08
C ILE A 216 1.99 -16.87 0.90
N GLN A 217 2.64 -17.90 1.45
CA GLN A 217 3.72 -17.74 2.42
C GLN A 217 5.00 -17.18 1.79
N SER A 218 5.18 -17.36 0.48
CA SER A 218 6.37 -16.88 -0.25
C SER A 218 6.37 -15.36 -0.50
N PHE A 219 5.27 -14.65 -0.20
CA PHE A 219 5.19 -13.19 -0.32
C PHE A 219 5.64 -12.45 0.95
N ASN A 220 6.02 -13.15 2.00
CA ASN A 220 6.29 -12.59 3.32
C ASN A 220 7.78 -12.62 3.67
#